data_8683547159b7b0b14b32945a2cb8b35f
#
_entry.id   8683547159b7b0b14b32945a2cb8b35f
#
_cell.length_a   1.000
_cell.length_b   1.000
_cell.length_c   1.000
_cell.angle_alpha   90.00
_cell.angle_beta   90.00
_cell.angle_gamma   90.00
#
_symmetry.space_group_name_H-M   'P 1'
#
loop_
_entity.id
_entity.type
_entity.pdbx_description
1 polymer ?
#
loop_
_entity_poly.entity_id
_entity_poly.type
_entity_poly.pdbx_seq_one_letter_code
_entity_poly.pdbx_strand_id
1 'polypeptide(L)'
;TGYCLDREGELWLLEVARAVAGELPLQIVSTFLGAHVVPPEFKQDRGGYLDLLDALMVEIRAGQLAEFVDVFCEQEAFTLAETERILTRARELGFGLKLHAEQFTASGAAALGARLGAVSVDHLEHLDEAAISALAGAAKPPVGVLLPGVPFHLAQTEYAPARKLIEAGIPLAIATDLNPGSSFTPSLPMCIALACRTLKMTASEAVVACTINAAHALGRGAEIGSLEPGKRADVIVCDVPDHRWLG
;
A
#
# COMPACT_ATOMS: atom_id res chain seq x y z
N THR A 1 1.11 6.33 8.78
CA THR A 1 0.62 7.58 9.43
C THR A 1 -0.48 8.22 8.57
N GLY A 2 -0.66 9.56 8.62
CA GLY A 2 -1.59 10.25 7.73
C GLY A 2 -2.91 10.65 8.38
N TYR A 3 -2.99 10.64 9.71
CA TYR A 3 -4.20 11.02 10.44
C TYR A 3 -4.05 12.29 11.28
N CYS A 4 -2.84 12.65 11.68
CA CYS A 4 -2.59 13.89 12.41
C CYS A 4 -2.36 15.08 11.46
N LEU A 5 -1.64 14.87 10.37
CA LEU A 5 -1.38 15.83 9.29
C LEU A 5 -0.60 17.09 9.74
N ASP A 6 0.00 17.02 10.90
CA ASP A 6 0.91 18.04 11.44
C ASP A 6 2.24 17.40 11.85
N ARG A 7 3.25 18.24 12.10
CA ARG A 7 4.61 17.76 12.39
C ARG A 7 4.68 16.89 13.65
N GLU A 8 4.07 17.34 14.73
CA GLU A 8 4.19 16.67 16.03
C GLU A 8 3.46 15.32 16.04
N GLY A 9 2.23 15.31 15.54
CA GLY A 9 1.39 14.12 15.50
C GLY A 9 1.91 13.04 14.56
N GLU A 10 2.40 13.40 13.35
CA GLU A 10 2.95 12.43 12.41
C GLU A 10 4.23 11.77 12.94
N LEU A 11 5.13 12.54 13.56
CA LEU A 11 6.33 12.00 14.20
C LEU A 11 5.96 11.10 15.39
N TRP A 12 5.02 11.53 16.23
CA TRP A 12 4.56 10.76 17.37
C TRP A 12 3.97 9.42 16.96
N LEU A 13 3.16 9.37 15.89
CA LEU A 13 2.61 8.11 15.36
C LEU A 13 3.71 7.13 14.93
N LEU A 14 4.76 7.61 14.29
CA LEU A 14 5.91 6.78 13.87
C LEU A 14 6.72 6.30 15.08
N GLU A 15 6.91 7.13 16.09
CA GLU A 15 7.60 6.76 17.33
C GLU A 15 6.82 5.71 18.11
N VAL A 16 5.50 5.83 18.19
CA VAL A 16 4.61 4.83 18.81
C VAL A 16 4.72 3.50 18.05
N ALA A 17 4.65 3.52 16.72
CA ALA A 17 4.80 2.31 15.92
C ALA A 17 6.15 1.61 16.17
N ARG A 18 7.25 2.39 16.28
CA ARG A 18 8.57 1.87 16.62
C ARG A 18 8.63 1.29 18.03
N ALA A 19 8.02 1.94 19.01
CA ALA A 19 7.97 1.44 20.39
C ALA A 19 7.21 0.11 20.47
N VAL A 20 6.02 0.03 19.84
CA VAL A 20 5.21 -1.20 19.77
C VAL A 20 5.95 -2.33 19.07
N ALA A 21 6.71 -2.05 18.02
CA ALA A 21 7.54 -3.05 17.33
C ALA A 21 8.59 -3.68 18.25
N GLY A 22 9.07 -2.95 19.26
CA GLY A 22 10.01 -3.46 20.26
C GLY A 22 9.36 -4.33 21.35
N GLU A 23 8.04 -4.22 21.55
CA GLU A 23 7.31 -4.93 22.59
C GLU A 23 6.58 -6.18 22.10
N LEU A 24 6.25 -6.24 20.82
CA LEU A 24 5.45 -7.32 20.24
C LEU A 24 6.30 -8.24 19.34
N PRO A 25 5.98 -9.53 19.27
CA PRO A 25 6.63 -10.47 18.36
C PRO A 25 6.15 -10.29 16.90
N LEU A 26 5.99 -9.03 16.47
CA LEU A 26 5.52 -8.64 15.15
C LEU A 26 6.56 -7.77 14.45
N GLN A 27 6.72 -7.97 13.15
CA GLN A 27 7.50 -7.06 12.34
C GLN A 27 6.60 -5.93 11.84
N ILE A 28 6.89 -4.71 12.27
CA ILE A 28 6.18 -3.51 11.83
C ILE A 28 7.06 -2.78 10.80
N VAL A 29 6.52 -2.57 9.61
CA VAL A 29 7.14 -1.78 8.54
C VAL A 29 6.43 -0.44 8.47
N SER A 30 7.08 0.60 8.96
CA SER A 30 6.47 1.92 9.05
C SER A 30 6.51 2.66 7.71
N THR A 31 5.39 3.30 7.38
CA THR A 31 5.21 4.14 6.19
C THR A 31 4.75 5.54 6.60
N PHE A 32 5.43 6.57 6.12
CA PHE A 32 5.00 7.96 6.27
C PHE A 32 3.97 8.29 5.20
N LEU A 33 2.74 8.59 5.61
CA LEU A 33 1.61 8.99 4.76
C LEU A 33 1.10 10.39 5.16
N GLY A 34 1.97 11.35 5.49
CA GLY A 34 1.54 12.73 5.70
C GLY A 34 0.85 13.33 4.48
N ALA A 35 1.14 12.81 3.29
CA ALA A 35 0.46 13.14 2.04
C ALA A 35 -0.85 12.34 1.85
N HIS A 36 -1.70 12.26 2.89
CA HIS A 36 -3.01 11.60 2.85
C HIS A 36 -4.09 12.58 2.37
N VAL A 37 -4.26 13.68 3.06
CA VAL A 37 -5.11 14.81 2.64
C VAL A 37 -4.45 16.12 3.06
N VAL A 38 -4.83 17.22 2.42
CA VAL A 38 -4.37 18.55 2.85
C VAL A 38 -5.26 19.03 3.99
N PRO A 39 -4.69 19.29 5.19
CA PRO A 39 -5.49 19.69 6.34
C PRO A 39 -6.11 21.09 6.14
N PRO A 40 -7.21 21.41 6.85
CA PRO A 40 -7.96 22.65 6.66
C PRO A 40 -7.11 23.91 6.72
N GLU A 41 -6.08 23.94 7.58
CA GLU A 41 -5.18 25.06 7.80
C GLU A 41 -4.35 25.41 6.56
N PHE A 42 -4.08 24.41 5.73
CA PHE A 42 -3.28 24.53 4.51
C PHE A 42 -4.11 24.53 3.21
N LYS A 43 -5.45 24.54 3.29
CA LYS A 43 -6.30 24.57 2.07
C LYS A 43 -6.01 25.76 1.14
N GLN A 44 -5.63 26.91 1.72
CA GLN A 44 -5.27 28.12 0.98
C GLN A 44 -3.76 28.26 0.73
N ASP A 45 -2.96 27.37 1.30
CA ASP A 45 -1.50 27.34 1.17
C ASP A 45 -0.98 25.91 0.99
N ARG A 46 -1.41 25.26 -0.10
CA ARG A 46 -0.95 23.91 -0.45
C ARG A 46 0.58 23.82 -0.59
N GLY A 47 1.21 24.93 -1.06
CA GLY A 47 2.66 25.02 -1.17
C GLY A 47 3.35 24.88 0.19
N GLY A 48 2.86 25.60 1.19
CA GLY A 48 3.36 25.49 2.57
C GLY A 48 3.19 24.09 3.16
N TYR A 49 2.10 23.38 2.82
CA TYR A 49 1.96 21.98 3.24
C TYR A 49 2.96 21.05 2.58
N LEU A 50 3.23 21.21 1.29
CA LEU A 50 4.26 20.44 0.58
C LEU A 50 5.66 20.68 1.16
N ASP A 51 5.95 21.92 1.56
CA ASP A 51 7.22 22.26 2.21
C ASP A 51 7.33 21.65 3.63
N LEU A 52 6.21 21.58 4.37
CA LEU A 52 6.14 20.86 5.65
C LEU A 52 6.40 19.35 5.45
N LEU A 53 5.79 18.72 4.44
CA LEU A 53 6.02 17.30 4.12
C LEU A 53 7.49 17.04 3.78
N ASP A 54 8.13 17.93 3.02
CA ASP A 54 9.56 17.81 2.70
C ASP A 54 10.43 17.87 3.95
N ALA A 55 10.18 18.82 4.83
CA ALA A 55 10.89 18.94 6.10
C ALA A 55 10.70 17.70 7.00
N LEU A 56 9.47 17.18 7.07
CA LEU A 56 9.15 15.95 7.81
C LEU A 56 9.87 14.74 7.24
N MET A 57 9.92 14.56 5.93
CA MET A 57 10.66 13.45 5.31
C MET A 57 12.14 13.48 5.68
N VAL A 58 12.78 14.66 5.72
CA VAL A 58 14.17 14.79 6.16
C VAL A 58 14.34 14.35 7.62
N GLU A 59 13.45 14.79 8.51
CA GLU A 59 13.50 14.45 9.94
C GLU A 59 13.23 12.97 10.18
N ILE A 60 12.21 12.41 9.52
CA ILE A 60 11.84 10.98 9.60
C ILE A 60 12.99 10.11 9.10
N ARG A 61 13.67 10.52 8.03
CA ARG A 61 14.83 9.80 7.51
C ARG A 61 16.00 9.83 8.47
N ALA A 62 16.32 10.98 9.04
CA ALA A 62 17.37 11.12 10.03
C ALA A 62 17.10 10.29 11.30
N GLY A 63 15.84 10.24 11.75
CA GLY A 63 15.40 9.42 12.88
C GLY A 63 15.20 7.94 12.58
N GLN A 64 15.30 7.52 11.32
CA GLN A 64 14.99 6.15 10.84
C GLN A 64 13.60 5.68 11.29
N LEU A 65 12.60 6.57 11.23
CA LEU A 65 11.26 6.33 11.76
C LEU A 65 10.35 5.61 10.76
N ALA A 66 10.62 5.73 9.46
CA ALA A 66 9.88 5.03 8.40
C ALA A 66 10.82 4.51 7.31
N GLU A 67 10.40 3.46 6.64
CA GLU A 67 11.09 2.86 5.49
C GLU A 67 10.51 3.34 4.16
N PHE A 68 9.22 3.70 4.16
CA PHE A 68 8.47 4.08 2.97
C PHE A 68 7.82 5.44 3.14
N VAL A 69 7.61 6.10 2.00
CA VAL A 69 6.72 7.25 1.86
C VAL A 69 5.60 6.86 0.92
N ASP A 70 4.38 7.25 1.27
CA ASP A 70 3.17 6.99 0.51
C ASP A 70 2.44 8.31 0.24
N VAL A 71 1.71 8.38 -0.86
CA VAL A 71 0.89 9.53 -1.25
C VAL A 71 -0.49 9.05 -1.68
N PHE A 72 -1.53 9.67 -1.18
CA PHE A 72 -2.87 9.48 -1.69
C PHE A 72 -3.10 10.40 -2.90
N CYS A 73 -2.90 9.83 -4.10
CA CYS A 73 -3.09 10.53 -5.36
C CYS A 73 -4.54 10.40 -5.83
N GLU A 74 -5.37 11.36 -5.46
CA GLU A 74 -6.79 11.36 -5.81
C GLU A 74 -7.30 12.80 -5.96
N GLN A 75 -8.44 12.98 -6.61
CA GLN A 75 -9.00 14.28 -7.00
C GLN A 75 -9.15 15.24 -5.81
N GLU A 76 -9.59 14.75 -4.65
CA GLU A 76 -9.80 15.56 -3.44
C GLU A 76 -8.56 15.58 -2.49
N ALA A 77 -7.50 14.87 -2.82
CA ALA A 77 -6.29 14.74 -2.01
C ALA A 77 -5.08 15.40 -2.70
N PHE A 78 -4.18 14.64 -3.29
CA PHE A 78 -3.00 15.16 -3.97
C PHE A 78 -3.10 14.96 -5.48
N THR A 79 -2.76 16.00 -6.23
CA THR A 79 -2.66 15.94 -7.69
C THR A 79 -1.49 15.08 -8.14
N LEU A 80 -1.55 14.61 -9.39
CA LEU A 80 -0.45 13.82 -9.98
C LEU A 80 0.90 14.57 -9.93
N ALA A 81 0.90 15.89 -10.15
CA ALA A 81 2.12 16.71 -10.10
C ALA A 81 2.68 16.84 -8.68
N GLU A 82 1.82 17.04 -7.68
CA GLU A 82 2.23 17.07 -6.27
C GLU A 82 2.76 15.70 -5.83
N THR A 83 2.09 14.62 -6.24
CA THR A 83 2.51 13.25 -5.99
C THR A 83 3.90 12.98 -6.57
N GLU A 84 4.15 13.38 -7.82
CA GLU A 84 5.47 13.25 -8.45
C GLU A 84 6.55 14.04 -7.70
N ARG A 85 6.26 15.27 -7.26
CA ARG A 85 7.19 16.08 -6.44
C ARG A 85 7.55 15.37 -5.14
N ILE A 86 6.54 14.91 -4.37
CA ILE A 86 6.73 14.26 -3.07
C ILE A 86 7.52 12.96 -3.23
N LEU A 87 7.12 12.09 -4.14
CA LEU A 87 7.78 10.79 -4.32
C LEU A 87 9.18 10.90 -4.92
N THR A 88 9.43 11.87 -5.80
CA THR A 88 10.80 12.16 -6.27
C THR A 88 11.69 12.55 -5.11
N ARG A 89 11.21 13.44 -4.24
CA ARG A 89 11.95 13.86 -3.05
C ARG A 89 12.15 12.71 -2.06
N ALA A 90 11.15 11.89 -1.83
CA ALA A 90 11.25 10.69 -0.99
C ALA A 90 12.34 9.73 -1.51
N ARG A 91 12.37 9.50 -2.82
CA ARG A 91 13.42 8.68 -3.46
C ARG A 91 14.82 9.24 -3.29
N GLU A 92 15.00 10.56 -3.44
CA GLU A 92 16.29 11.25 -3.21
C GLU A 92 16.78 11.06 -1.76
N LEU A 93 15.85 11.04 -0.80
CA LEU A 93 16.15 10.79 0.61
C LEU A 93 16.35 9.28 0.93
N GLY A 94 16.15 8.39 -0.06
CA GLY A 94 16.37 6.96 0.07
C GLY A 94 15.23 6.19 0.71
N PHE A 95 13.99 6.70 0.65
CA PHE A 95 12.79 5.94 1.01
C PHE A 95 12.35 5.00 -0.12
N GLY A 96 11.74 3.87 0.24
CA GLY A 96 10.88 3.12 -0.66
C GLY A 96 9.60 3.92 -0.95
N LEU A 97 9.04 3.75 -2.16
CA LEU A 97 7.88 4.51 -2.60
C LEU A 97 6.63 3.62 -2.61
N LYS A 98 5.51 4.16 -2.16
CA LYS A 98 4.17 3.57 -2.24
C LYS A 98 3.17 4.61 -2.74
N LEU A 99 2.04 4.18 -3.27
CA LEU A 99 0.96 5.06 -3.68
C LEU A 99 -0.40 4.42 -3.43
N HIS A 100 -1.34 5.20 -2.89
CA HIS A 100 -2.77 4.97 -3.08
C HIS A 100 -3.12 5.49 -4.47
N ALA A 101 -3.56 4.62 -5.36
CA ALA A 101 -3.71 4.88 -6.78
C ALA A 101 -5.06 4.36 -7.30
N GLU A 102 -5.75 5.17 -8.12
CA GLU A 102 -6.99 4.79 -8.79
C GLU A 102 -8.06 4.20 -7.86
N GLN A 103 -8.19 4.73 -6.63
CA GLN A 103 -9.18 4.27 -5.67
C GLN A 103 -10.59 4.72 -6.06
N PHE A 104 -10.74 5.98 -6.46
CA PHE A 104 -12.04 6.57 -6.81
C PHE A 104 -12.08 7.08 -8.25
N THR A 105 -10.94 7.44 -8.82
CA THR A 105 -10.83 7.97 -10.19
C THR A 105 -9.59 7.41 -10.90
N ALA A 106 -9.62 7.38 -12.24
CA ALA A 106 -8.46 7.07 -13.04
C ALA A 106 -7.50 8.29 -13.07
N SER A 107 -6.67 8.39 -12.04
CA SER A 107 -5.78 9.54 -11.80
C SER A 107 -4.45 9.49 -12.58
N GLY A 108 -4.03 8.31 -13.05
CA GLY A 108 -2.72 8.05 -13.66
C GLY A 108 -1.61 7.80 -12.61
N ALA A 109 -1.96 7.66 -11.34
CA ALA A 109 -1.02 7.45 -10.25
C ALA A 109 -0.27 6.12 -10.35
N ALA A 110 -0.94 5.03 -10.74
CA ALA A 110 -0.29 3.73 -10.91
C ALA A 110 0.79 3.76 -12.00
N ALA A 111 0.53 4.42 -13.13
CA ALA A 111 1.53 4.64 -14.18
C ALA A 111 2.69 5.51 -13.68
N LEU A 112 2.42 6.54 -12.89
CA LEU A 112 3.45 7.34 -12.23
C LEU A 112 4.30 6.49 -11.28
N GLY A 113 3.65 5.66 -10.44
CA GLY A 113 4.32 4.73 -9.54
C GLY A 113 5.26 3.78 -10.25
N ALA A 114 4.82 3.18 -11.36
CA ALA A 114 5.65 2.33 -12.22
C ALA A 114 6.89 3.08 -12.75
N ARG A 115 6.71 4.32 -13.23
CA ARG A 115 7.79 5.16 -13.76
C ARG A 115 8.79 5.58 -12.68
N LEU A 116 8.34 5.85 -11.47
CA LEU A 116 9.19 6.24 -10.35
C LEU A 116 9.86 5.05 -9.65
N GLY A 117 9.47 3.82 -9.97
CA GLY A 117 9.99 2.60 -9.34
C GLY A 117 9.41 2.37 -7.95
N ALA A 118 8.11 2.64 -7.77
CA ALA A 118 7.40 2.33 -6.53
C ALA A 118 7.49 0.83 -6.22
N VAL A 119 7.53 0.50 -4.94
CA VAL A 119 7.52 -0.89 -4.46
C VAL A 119 6.11 -1.47 -4.56
N SER A 120 5.09 -0.66 -4.23
CA SER A 120 3.69 -1.02 -4.44
C SER A 120 2.85 0.16 -4.93
N VAL A 121 1.73 -0.19 -5.55
CA VAL A 121 0.61 0.70 -5.87
C VAL A 121 -0.66 0.04 -5.34
N ASP A 122 -1.41 0.76 -4.54
CA ASP A 122 -2.44 0.20 -3.70
C ASP A 122 -3.83 0.65 -4.19
N HIS A 123 -4.90 -0.12 -3.94
CA HIS A 123 -6.29 0.03 -4.40
C HIS A 123 -6.55 -0.47 -5.83
N LEU A 124 -6.44 0.38 -6.84
CA LEU A 124 -6.57 0.06 -8.27
C LEU A 124 -8.01 -0.25 -8.74
N GLU A 125 -9.05 0.18 -8.02
CA GLU A 125 -10.44 -0.07 -8.38
C GLU A 125 -10.81 0.52 -9.74
N HIS A 126 -10.29 1.72 -10.06
CA HIS A 126 -10.58 2.47 -11.29
C HIS A 126 -9.43 2.46 -12.31
N LEU A 127 -8.63 1.38 -12.30
CA LEU A 127 -7.48 1.25 -13.20
C LEU A 127 -7.91 1.07 -14.66
N ASP A 128 -7.34 1.87 -15.55
CA ASP A 128 -7.58 1.76 -17.00
C ASP A 128 -6.53 0.88 -17.73
N GLU A 129 -6.78 0.57 -18.98
CA GLU A 129 -5.91 -0.29 -19.79
C GLU A 129 -4.52 0.34 -20.05
N ALA A 130 -4.44 1.68 -20.09
CA ALA A 130 -3.17 2.37 -20.26
C ALA A 130 -2.30 2.24 -19.03
N ALA A 131 -2.90 2.35 -17.83
CA ALA A 131 -2.20 2.15 -16.57
C ALA A 131 -1.78 0.68 -16.37
N ILE A 132 -2.61 -0.31 -16.76
CA ILE A 132 -2.23 -1.73 -16.78
C ILE A 132 -1.00 -1.95 -17.67
N SER A 133 -1.02 -1.38 -18.87
CA SER A 133 0.10 -1.48 -19.80
C SER A 133 1.38 -0.83 -19.24
N ALA A 134 1.26 0.31 -18.58
CA ALA A 134 2.38 1.00 -17.94
C ALA A 134 2.99 0.17 -16.79
N LEU A 135 2.14 -0.43 -15.95
CA LEU A 135 2.57 -1.32 -14.87
C LEU A 135 3.32 -2.55 -15.42
N ALA A 136 2.72 -3.22 -16.41
CA ALA A 136 3.30 -4.43 -17.02
C ALA A 136 4.60 -4.14 -17.78
N GLY A 137 4.71 -2.96 -18.40
CA GLY A 137 5.89 -2.52 -19.15
C GLY A 137 7.06 -2.02 -18.29
N ALA A 138 6.87 -1.87 -16.98
CA ALA A 138 7.93 -1.41 -16.09
C ALA A 138 9.05 -2.46 -15.99
N ALA A 139 10.32 -2.01 -15.96
CA ALA A 139 11.48 -2.90 -15.81
C ALA A 139 11.40 -3.77 -14.52
N LYS A 140 10.79 -3.23 -13.49
CA LYS A 140 10.42 -3.92 -12.27
C LYS A 140 8.99 -3.48 -11.92
N PRO A 141 7.98 -4.25 -12.30
CA PRO A 141 6.60 -3.92 -11.97
C PRO A 141 6.41 -3.77 -10.45
N PRO A 142 5.75 -2.70 -9.99
CA PRO A 142 5.36 -2.61 -8.59
C PRO A 142 4.35 -3.71 -8.23
N VAL A 143 4.27 -4.07 -6.97
CA VAL A 143 3.21 -4.98 -6.49
C VAL A 143 1.90 -4.20 -6.45
N GLY A 144 0.85 -4.69 -7.10
CA GLY A 144 -0.51 -4.17 -6.94
C GLY A 144 -1.11 -4.70 -5.64
N VAL A 145 -1.32 -3.84 -4.64
CA VAL A 145 -1.94 -4.23 -3.37
C VAL A 145 -3.44 -4.01 -3.44
N LEU A 146 -4.19 -5.08 -3.51
CA LEU A 146 -5.64 -5.05 -3.62
C LEU A 146 -6.28 -5.09 -2.23
N LEU A 147 -7.30 -4.28 -2.03
CA LEU A 147 -7.92 -4.00 -0.74
C LEU A 147 -9.44 -4.30 -0.78
N PRO A 148 -9.86 -5.56 -1.03
CA PRO A 148 -11.26 -5.89 -1.30
C PRO A 148 -12.21 -5.61 -0.14
N GLY A 149 -11.69 -5.37 1.06
CA GLY A 149 -12.46 -4.92 2.22
C GLY A 149 -12.99 -3.49 2.07
N VAL A 150 -12.28 -2.63 1.34
CA VAL A 150 -12.64 -1.21 1.16
C VAL A 150 -13.94 -1.06 0.36
N PRO A 151 -14.04 -1.49 -0.90
CA PRO A 151 -15.29 -1.40 -1.64
C PRO A 151 -16.43 -2.17 -0.95
N PHE A 152 -16.16 -3.28 -0.25
CA PHE A 152 -17.15 -4.00 0.51
C PHE A 152 -17.76 -3.14 1.63
N HIS A 153 -16.94 -2.50 2.47
CA HIS A 153 -17.42 -1.68 3.59
C HIS A 153 -18.07 -0.36 3.12
N LEU A 154 -17.59 0.20 2.01
CA LEU A 154 -18.16 1.40 1.41
C LEU A 154 -19.40 1.12 0.54
N ALA A 155 -19.83 -0.14 0.43
CA ALA A 155 -20.93 -0.59 -0.43
C ALA A 155 -20.76 -0.17 -1.90
N GLN A 156 -19.51 -0.14 -2.38
CA GLN A 156 -19.18 0.15 -3.77
C GLN A 156 -19.37 -1.11 -4.64
N THR A 157 -19.61 -0.88 -5.93
CA THR A 157 -19.78 -1.96 -6.92
C THR A 157 -18.53 -2.22 -7.74
N GLU A 158 -17.64 -1.24 -7.82
CA GLU A 158 -16.37 -1.34 -8.54
C GLU A 158 -15.30 -1.99 -7.67
N TYR A 159 -14.57 -2.92 -8.26
CA TYR A 159 -13.47 -3.64 -7.64
C TYR A 159 -12.28 -3.66 -8.61
N ALA A 160 -11.08 -3.72 -8.07
CA ALA A 160 -9.86 -3.79 -8.85
C ALA A 160 -9.88 -4.96 -9.88
N PRO A 161 -9.41 -4.76 -11.13
CA PRO A 161 -9.48 -5.75 -12.20
C PRO A 161 -8.38 -6.83 -12.07
N ALA A 162 -8.38 -7.56 -10.93
CA ALA A 162 -7.31 -8.51 -10.58
C ALA A 162 -7.00 -9.52 -11.69
N ARG A 163 -8.02 -10.03 -12.39
CA ARG A 163 -7.84 -10.98 -13.48
C ARG A 163 -6.97 -10.41 -14.60
N LYS A 164 -7.25 -9.17 -15.04
CA LYS A 164 -6.48 -8.49 -16.06
C LYS A 164 -5.04 -8.22 -15.62
N LEU A 165 -4.87 -7.82 -14.34
CA LEU A 165 -3.54 -7.58 -13.76
C LEU A 165 -2.69 -8.85 -13.72
N ILE A 166 -3.28 -9.99 -13.29
CA ILE A 166 -2.59 -11.29 -13.29
C ILE A 166 -2.23 -11.72 -14.72
N GLU A 167 -3.14 -11.59 -15.68
CA GLU A 167 -2.91 -11.91 -17.08
C GLU A 167 -1.83 -11.03 -17.73
N ALA A 168 -1.71 -9.79 -17.25
CA ALA A 168 -0.64 -8.87 -17.63
C ALA A 168 0.71 -9.16 -16.94
N GLY A 169 0.78 -10.14 -16.02
CA GLY A 169 1.99 -10.52 -15.30
C GLY A 169 2.36 -9.60 -14.14
N ILE A 170 1.42 -8.79 -13.66
CA ILE A 170 1.63 -7.89 -12.52
C ILE A 170 1.48 -8.67 -11.22
N PRO A 171 2.47 -8.65 -10.31
CA PRO A 171 2.35 -9.32 -9.02
C PRO A 171 1.30 -8.63 -8.15
N LEU A 172 0.38 -9.41 -7.56
CA LEU A 172 -0.68 -8.89 -6.70
C LEU A 172 -0.49 -9.33 -5.26
N ALA A 173 -0.71 -8.40 -4.33
CA ALA A 173 -0.87 -8.69 -2.91
C ALA A 173 -2.30 -8.37 -2.45
N ILE A 174 -2.71 -8.93 -1.31
CA ILE A 174 -3.97 -8.62 -0.64
C ILE A 174 -3.66 -8.14 0.77
N ALA A 175 -4.31 -7.07 1.19
CA ALA A 175 -4.23 -6.55 2.54
C ALA A 175 -5.63 -6.16 3.07
N THR A 176 -5.72 -5.92 4.36
CA THR A 176 -6.98 -5.56 5.02
C THR A 176 -7.31 -4.09 4.91
N ASP A 177 -6.28 -3.27 4.79
CA ASP A 177 -6.42 -1.81 4.89
C ASP A 177 -7.23 -1.39 6.13
N LEU A 178 -6.95 -2.04 7.27
CA LEU A 178 -7.68 -1.73 8.51
C LEU A 178 -7.49 -0.25 8.88
N ASN A 179 -8.57 0.50 8.77
CA ASN A 179 -8.61 1.92 9.08
C ASN A 179 -10.03 2.35 9.51
N PRO A 180 -10.19 3.46 10.23
CA PRO A 180 -11.50 3.91 10.73
C PRO A 180 -12.40 4.54 9.65
N GLY A 181 -11.91 4.77 8.43
CA GLY A 181 -12.66 5.46 7.36
C GLY A 181 -13.32 4.53 6.36
N SER A 182 -12.64 3.47 5.93
CA SER A 182 -13.06 2.68 4.77
C SER A 182 -12.97 1.17 4.94
N SER A 183 -12.30 0.63 5.97
CA SER A 183 -12.16 -0.81 6.16
C SER A 183 -12.04 -1.18 7.63
N PHE A 184 -13.10 -1.77 8.19
CA PHE A 184 -13.22 -2.01 9.64
C PHE A 184 -12.83 -3.45 10.06
N THR A 185 -12.21 -4.23 9.16
CA THR A 185 -11.84 -5.61 9.46
C THR A 185 -10.32 -5.83 9.52
N PRO A 186 -9.80 -6.47 10.57
CA PRO A 186 -8.44 -7.00 10.60
C PRO A 186 -8.34 -8.40 9.98
N SER A 187 -9.45 -8.96 9.47
CA SER A 187 -9.52 -10.36 9.03
C SER A 187 -8.96 -10.54 7.62
N LEU A 188 -7.73 -11.00 7.52
CA LEU A 188 -7.15 -11.40 6.23
C LEU A 188 -7.92 -12.58 5.57
N PRO A 189 -8.42 -13.60 6.32
CA PRO A 189 -9.31 -14.62 5.74
C PRO A 189 -10.55 -14.04 5.07
N MET A 190 -11.19 -13.01 5.65
CA MET A 190 -12.29 -12.32 4.99
C MET A 190 -11.85 -11.65 3.68
N CYS A 191 -10.67 -11.03 3.65
CA CYS A 191 -10.13 -10.43 2.43
C CYS A 191 -9.82 -11.49 1.36
N ILE A 192 -9.35 -12.69 1.76
CA ILE A 192 -9.18 -13.83 0.86
C ILE A 192 -10.52 -14.26 0.26
N ALA A 193 -11.57 -14.39 1.08
CA ALA A 193 -12.91 -14.76 0.61
C ALA A 193 -13.45 -13.72 -0.38
N LEU A 194 -13.31 -12.42 -0.07
CA LEU A 194 -13.70 -11.34 -0.96
C LEU A 194 -12.90 -11.36 -2.26
N ALA A 195 -11.58 -11.57 -2.21
CA ALA A 195 -10.74 -11.66 -3.40
C ALA A 195 -11.18 -12.81 -4.33
N CYS A 196 -11.48 -13.97 -3.79
CA CYS A 196 -11.99 -15.09 -4.58
C CYS A 196 -13.37 -14.78 -5.18
N ARG A 197 -14.24 -14.15 -4.41
CA ARG A 197 -15.64 -13.91 -4.83
C ARG A 197 -15.76 -12.71 -5.78
N THR A 198 -15.16 -11.58 -5.43
CA THR A 198 -15.36 -10.30 -6.16
C THR A 198 -14.27 -10.05 -7.20
N LEU A 199 -13.00 -10.29 -6.86
CA LEU A 199 -11.86 -10.10 -7.75
C LEU A 199 -11.60 -11.29 -8.68
N LYS A 200 -12.33 -12.40 -8.52
CA LYS A 200 -12.21 -13.63 -9.32
C LYS A 200 -10.82 -14.27 -9.26
N MET A 201 -10.14 -14.10 -8.14
CA MET A 201 -8.90 -14.82 -7.88
C MET A 201 -9.19 -16.27 -7.49
N THR A 202 -8.31 -17.19 -7.86
CA THR A 202 -8.33 -18.55 -7.30
C THR A 202 -7.83 -18.55 -5.86
N ALA A 203 -8.19 -19.55 -5.07
CA ALA A 203 -7.68 -19.67 -3.69
C ALA A 203 -6.14 -19.70 -3.62
N SER A 204 -5.48 -20.35 -4.59
CA SER A 204 -4.02 -20.38 -4.67
C SER A 204 -3.42 -19.00 -4.95
N GLU A 205 -4.00 -18.23 -5.88
CA GLU A 205 -3.57 -16.86 -6.16
C GLU A 205 -3.76 -15.96 -4.94
N ALA A 206 -4.88 -16.10 -4.22
CA ALA A 206 -5.14 -15.33 -3.01
C ALA A 206 -4.16 -15.65 -1.87
N VAL A 207 -3.79 -16.93 -1.69
CA VAL A 207 -2.76 -17.33 -0.71
C VAL A 207 -1.39 -16.77 -1.09
N VAL A 208 -0.97 -16.86 -2.36
CA VAL A 208 0.29 -16.26 -2.84
C VAL A 208 0.27 -14.74 -2.64
N ALA A 209 -0.87 -14.08 -2.88
CA ALA A 209 -1.04 -12.65 -2.69
C ALA A 209 -0.95 -12.22 -1.21
N CYS A 210 -1.37 -13.07 -0.27
CA CYS A 210 -1.28 -12.81 1.17
C CYS A 210 0.07 -13.21 1.80
N THR A 211 0.96 -13.84 1.04
CA THR A 211 2.22 -14.38 1.55
C THR A 211 3.41 -13.75 0.82
N ILE A 212 3.97 -14.44 -0.17
CA ILE A 212 5.21 -14.01 -0.82
C ILE A 212 5.06 -12.66 -1.55
N ASN A 213 3.95 -12.41 -2.22
CA ASN A 213 3.75 -11.13 -2.91
C ASN A 213 3.57 -9.97 -1.91
N ALA A 214 2.84 -10.21 -0.79
CA ALA A 214 2.75 -9.22 0.29
C ALA A 214 4.12 -8.93 0.91
N ALA A 215 4.96 -9.96 1.09
CA ALA A 215 6.34 -9.77 1.54
C ALA A 215 7.15 -8.89 0.56
N HIS A 216 6.99 -9.09 -0.74
CA HIS A 216 7.60 -8.22 -1.76
C HIS A 216 7.09 -6.77 -1.70
N ALA A 217 5.79 -6.56 -1.45
CA ALA A 217 5.20 -5.22 -1.27
C ALA A 217 5.75 -4.49 -0.02
N LEU A 218 6.31 -5.24 0.93
CA LEU A 218 6.99 -4.72 2.12
C LEU A 218 8.52 -4.65 1.97
N GLY A 219 9.07 -5.01 0.80
CA GLY A 219 10.53 -5.12 0.61
C GLY A 219 11.18 -6.27 1.39
N ARG A 220 10.41 -7.27 1.84
CA ARG A 220 10.85 -8.38 2.68
C ARG A 220 10.80 -9.75 1.99
N GLY A 221 10.58 -9.80 0.69
CA GLY A 221 10.44 -11.07 -0.05
C GLY A 221 11.63 -12.03 0.03
N ALA A 222 12.82 -11.52 0.35
CA ALA A 222 14.00 -12.34 0.61
C ALA A 222 14.05 -12.93 2.03
N GLU A 223 13.22 -12.42 2.96
CA GLU A 223 13.29 -12.75 4.39
C GLU A 223 12.08 -13.58 4.86
N ILE A 224 10.89 -13.31 4.30
CA ILE A 224 9.61 -13.90 4.72
C ILE A 224 8.71 -14.19 3.50
N GLY A 225 7.55 -14.77 3.75
CA GLY A 225 6.48 -14.95 2.77
C GLY A 225 6.50 -16.30 2.04
N SER A 226 7.52 -17.11 2.22
CA SER A 226 7.60 -18.47 1.68
C SER A 226 8.42 -19.39 2.60
N LEU A 227 8.17 -20.71 2.50
CA LEU A 227 8.89 -21.75 3.25
C LEU A 227 10.13 -22.16 2.47
N GLU A 228 11.18 -21.36 2.57
CA GLU A 228 12.45 -21.59 1.89
C GLU A 228 13.63 -21.57 2.87
N PRO A 229 14.70 -22.36 2.63
CA PRO A 229 15.90 -22.32 3.46
C PRO A 229 16.48 -20.90 3.52
N GLY A 230 16.79 -20.43 4.72
CA GLY A 230 17.36 -19.10 4.96
C GLY A 230 16.34 -18.00 5.25
N LYS A 231 15.05 -18.25 5.04
CA LYS A 231 13.97 -17.32 5.44
C LYS A 231 13.51 -17.59 6.88
N ARG A 232 12.88 -16.61 7.48
CA ARG A 232 12.25 -16.79 8.80
C ARG A 232 11.12 -17.83 8.71
N ALA A 233 11.03 -18.68 9.73
CA ALA A 233 10.00 -19.71 9.81
C ALA A 233 8.69 -19.17 10.42
N ASP A 234 8.10 -18.14 9.79
CA ASP A 234 6.79 -17.63 10.16
C ASP A 234 5.74 -18.57 9.55
N VAL A 235 5.36 -19.60 10.29
CA VAL A 235 4.51 -20.71 9.83
C VAL A 235 3.19 -20.74 10.59
N ILE A 236 2.09 -20.83 9.85
CA ILE A 236 0.75 -21.05 10.40
C ILE A 236 0.32 -22.47 10.03
N VAL A 237 -0.14 -23.24 11.02
CA VAL A 237 -0.77 -24.54 10.81
C VAL A 237 -2.28 -24.36 10.96
N CYS A 238 -3.01 -24.67 9.89
CA CYS A 238 -4.46 -24.52 9.86
C CYS A 238 -5.15 -25.90 9.94
N ASP A 239 -6.14 -26.04 10.81
CA ASP A 239 -6.97 -27.25 10.91
C ASP A 239 -8.07 -27.23 9.83
N VAL A 240 -7.66 -27.35 8.59
CA VAL A 240 -8.53 -27.34 7.40
C VAL A 240 -8.01 -28.39 6.39
N PRO A 241 -8.89 -29.00 5.55
CA PRO A 241 -8.51 -30.01 4.58
C PRO A 241 -7.46 -29.53 3.56
N ASP A 242 -7.57 -28.29 3.10
CA ASP A 242 -6.63 -27.66 2.16
C ASP A 242 -6.82 -26.13 2.13
N HIS A 243 -5.97 -25.44 1.34
CA HIS A 243 -5.95 -23.96 1.26
C HIS A 243 -7.25 -23.33 0.74
N ARG A 244 -8.15 -24.06 0.10
CA ARG A 244 -9.45 -23.55 -0.39
C ARG A 244 -10.44 -23.25 0.75
N TRP A 245 -10.12 -23.64 1.97
CA TRP A 245 -10.93 -23.41 3.16
C TRP A 245 -10.43 -22.22 4.00
N LEU A 246 -9.45 -21.44 3.50
CA LEU A 246 -8.87 -20.32 4.25
C LEU A 246 -9.66 -19.03 4.15
N GLY A 247 -10.69 -18.94 3.27
CA GLY A 247 -11.48 -17.74 3.04
C GLY A 247 -12.99 -17.98 2.95
#